data_4b331b36fb7afcd40a9c26b04be1a9d9
#
_entry.id   4b331b36fb7afcd40a9c26b04be1a9d9
#
_cell.length_a   1.000
_cell.length_b   1.000
_cell.length_c   1.000
_cell.angle_alpha   90.00
_cell.angle_beta   90.00
_cell.angle_gamma   90.00
#
_symmetry.space_group_name_H-M   'P 1'
#
loop_
_entity.id
_entity.type
_entity.pdbx_description
1 polymer ?
#
loop_
_entity_poly.entity_id
_entity_poly.type
_entity_poly.pdbx_seq_one_letter_code
_entity_poly.pdbx_strand_id
1 'polypeptide(L)'
;MNRRSSAAGDTERSEAVQWIDRSIIVCLFLFAAAAPHSIAATQTAWLIGMLLWVVRFAFYPVPVFHKSPLDYALLGFFILTGLSAFLSYEPMVSIGKLRAASLFTIVYLFAQNIPSRRVVRLLALTLLASCMINVLYTAGQRLVGRGVKIQGLTVGSPLYAAGVRPGDTLLEIDGQKLNDPEGLINLLVIPNKQPAALKAYRLENFPTFKVERGKLLAGSDPLERLGVEGWSKGRDWRASGFYGHYVSYAEVLQLILALTVGLFVALPAKRSWIGALLTIAFLGFCFSLVLTITRASWGAFLISSTVILLLGAGRRAILIVGLLVVPLVLAGLFFLQQKRNVGFFDQTDNSTTWRQTVWREGFDLLVSKPRHLLVGIGMDSMKGHWREWGMFDNGRLPRGHMHSNLLQLALERGVPALILWLVLLGLYAVMLLRLTRDLRDSNDSRGSEQPLGPWIDRGIVLGALGGMIGFFASGLVHYNWGDSEVVMVFYFMMGLTLALKRLVDLRTAKT
;
A
#
# COMPACT_ATOMS: atom_id res chain seq x y z
N MET A 1 -69.24 0.02 8.19
CA MET A 1 -68.75 -0.56 6.93
C MET A 1 -67.48 0.19 6.53
N ASN A 2 -66.41 -0.57 6.33
CA ASN A 2 -65.11 -0.23 5.80
C ASN A 2 -64.07 0.48 6.71
N ARG A 3 -63.47 -0.29 7.63
CA ARG A 3 -62.06 -0.17 7.94
C ARG A 3 -61.35 -1.26 7.14
N ARG A 4 -60.87 -0.93 5.96
CA ARG A 4 -59.85 -1.71 5.22
C ARG A 4 -58.89 -0.73 4.59
N SER A 5 -57.60 -1.00 4.81
CA SER A 5 -56.43 -0.54 4.09
C SER A 5 -55.48 0.45 4.82
N SER A 6 -54.69 -0.07 5.71
CA SER A 6 -53.33 0.46 5.92
C SER A 6 -52.36 -0.69 6.21
N ALA A 7 -52.34 -1.67 5.31
CA ALA A 7 -51.35 -2.73 5.28
C ALA A 7 -50.85 -2.86 3.83
N ALA A 8 -50.24 -1.77 3.35
CA ALA A 8 -49.61 -1.78 2.04
C ALA A 8 -48.21 -1.17 2.22
N GLY A 9 -47.20 -1.99 2.30
CA GLY A 9 -45.90 -1.42 2.14
C GLY A 9 -44.67 -2.26 2.51
N ASP A 10 -44.77 -3.46 2.98
CA ASP A 10 -43.63 -4.39 2.89
C ASP A 10 -43.76 -5.18 1.59
N THR A 11 -43.40 -4.55 0.48
CA THR A 11 -43.16 -5.26 -0.78
C THR A 11 -41.98 -6.21 -0.49
N GLU A 12 -42.27 -7.50 -0.36
CA GLU A 12 -41.24 -8.55 -0.31
C GLU A 12 -40.30 -8.34 -1.48
N ARG A 13 -39.02 -8.08 -1.16
CA ARG A 13 -37.99 -7.98 -2.18
C ARG A 13 -37.96 -9.30 -2.92
N SER A 14 -38.00 -9.27 -4.25
CA SER A 14 -37.91 -10.47 -5.06
C SER A 14 -36.66 -11.28 -4.68
N GLU A 15 -36.72 -12.60 -4.80
CA GLU A 15 -35.56 -13.48 -4.50
C GLU A 15 -34.34 -13.04 -5.29
N ALA A 16 -34.50 -12.64 -6.57
CA ALA A 16 -33.42 -12.15 -7.40
C ALA A 16 -32.71 -10.93 -6.79
N VAL A 17 -33.47 -9.98 -6.25
CA VAL A 17 -32.91 -8.80 -5.56
C VAL A 17 -32.11 -9.19 -4.33
N GLN A 18 -32.63 -10.13 -3.54
CA GLN A 18 -31.91 -10.63 -2.34
C GLN A 18 -30.61 -11.35 -2.72
N TRP A 19 -30.63 -12.15 -3.78
CA TRP A 19 -29.44 -12.81 -4.31
C TRP A 19 -28.38 -11.81 -4.81
N ILE A 20 -28.79 -10.80 -5.57
CA ILE A 20 -27.86 -9.74 -6.06
C ILE A 20 -27.25 -9.00 -4.87
N ASP A 21 -28.07 -8.53 -3.91
CA ASP A 21 -27.62 -7.80 -2.74
C ASP A 21 -26.62 -8.65 -1.90
N ARG A 22 -26.89 -9.96 -1.71
CA ARG A 22 -25.97 -10.89 -1.04
C ARG A 22 -24.68 -11.10 -1.81
N SER A 23 -24.76 -11.24 -3.14
CA SER A 23 -23.59 -11.45 -3.99
C SER A 23 -22.69 -10.21 -3.97
N ILE A 24 -23.24 -8.98 -3.96
CA ILE A 24 -22.46 -7.76 -3.78
C ILE A 24 -21.72 -7.81 -2.43
N ILE A 25 -22.40 -8.18 -1.34
CA ILE A 25 -21.74 -8.28 -0.01
C ILE A 25 -20.61 -9.30 -0.04
N VAL A 26 -20.80 -10.45 -0.69
CA VAL A 26 -19.73 -11.45 -0.87
C VAL A 26 -18.53 -10.84 -1.61
N CYS A 27 -18.77 -10.07 -2.70
CA CYS A 27 -17.70 -9.37 -3.41
C CYS A 27 -16.96 -8.38 -2.51
N LEU A 28 -17.66 -7.64 -1.60
CA LEU A 28 -17.01 -6.75 -0.64
C LEU A 28 -16.09 -7.51 0.33
N PHE A 29 -16.50 -8.68 0.82
CA PHE A 29 -15.65 -9.52 1.68
C PHE A 29 -14.48 -10.14 0.91
N LEU A 30 -14.70 -10.61 -0.32
CA LEU A 30 -13.64 -11.12 -1.18
C LEU A 30 -12.61 -10.02 -1.48
N PHE A 31 -13.06 -8.79 -1.72
CA PHE A 31 -12.19 -7.63 -1.86
C PHE A 31 -11.31 -7.43 -0.62
N ALA A 32 -11.95 -7.35 0.57
CA ALA A 32 -11.23 -7.14 1.83
C ALA A 32 -10.23 -8.27 2.13
N ALA A 33 -10.59 -9.51 1.80
CA ALA A 33 -9.73 -10.67 1.98
C ALA A 33 -8.58 -10.72 0.95
N ALA A 34 -8.82 -10.32 -0.30
CA ALA A 34 -7.83 -10.37 -1.36
C ALA A 34 -6.85 -9.18 -1.34
N ALA A 35 -7.29 -8.02 -0.84
CA ALA A 35 -6.52 -6.78 -0.88
C ALA A 35 -5.07 -6.89 -0.34
N PRO A 36 -4.77 -7.64 0.74
CA PRO A 36 -3.40 -7.83 1.20
C PRO A 36 -2.56 -8.80 0.36
N HIS A 37 -3.13 -9.50 -0.63
CA HIS A 37 -2.47 -10.63 -1.28
C HIS A 37 -2.34 -10.53 -2.79
N SER A 38 -3.37 -10.02 -3.49
CA SER A 38 -3.43 -10.10 -4.94
C SER A 38 -4.17 -8.92 -5.55
N ILE A 39 -3.46 -8.14 -6.36
CA ILE A 39 -4.06 -7.05 -7.16
C ILE A 39 -5.17 -7.60 -8.06
N ALA A 40 -4.88 -8.70 -8.77
CA ALA A 40 -5.83 -9.29 -9.71
C ALA A 40 -7.11 -9.77 -9.02
N ALA A 41 -7.00 -10.51 -7.91
CA ALA A 41 -8.16 -10.98 -7.17
C ALA A 41 -9.00 -9.82 -6.59
N THR A 42 -8.33 -8.79 -6.07
CA THR A 42 -8.98 -7.58 -5.55
C THR A 42 -9.74 -6.82 -6.64
N GLN A 43 -9.09 -6.61 -7.81
CA GLN A 43 -9.74 -5.96 -8.95
C GLN A 43 -10.88 -6.80 -9.53
N THR A 44 -10.77 -8.12 -9.55
CA THR A 44 -11.86 -9.02 -9.98
C THR A 44 -13.06 -8.90 -9.05
N ALA A 45 -12.85 -8.94 -7.73
CA ALA A 45 -13.93 -8.75 -6.75
C ALA A 45 -14.60 -7.37 -6.90
N TRP A 46 -13.82 -6.31 -7.12
CA TRP A 46 -14.33 -4.98 -7.39
C TRP A 46 -15.15 -4.93 -8.69
N LEU A 47 -14.64 -5.45 -9.82
CA LEU A 47 -15.33 -5.39 -11.11
C LEU A 47 -16.63 -6.19 -11.08
N ILE A 48 -16.63 -7.41 -10.50
CA ILE A 48 -17.85 -8.22 -10.35
C ILE A 48 -18.84 -7.49 -9.44
N GLY A 49 -18.39 -6.94 -8.30
CA GLY A 49 -19.23 -6.17 -7.41
C GLY A 49 -19.86 -4.95 -8.08
N MET A 50 -19.08 -4.21 -8.88
CA MET A 50 -19.59 -3.08 -9.67
C MET A 50 -20.62 -3.51 -10.72
N LEU A 51 -20.35 -4.60 -11.45
CA LEU A 51 -21.29 -5.14 -12.42
C LEU A 51 -22.60 -5.53 -11.77
N LEU A 52 -22.54 -6.28 -10.67
CA LEU A 52 -23.74 -6.67 -9.90
C LEU A 52 -24.49 -5.44 -9.38
N TRP A 53 -23.79 -4.41 -8.93
CA TRP A 53 -24.41 -3.17 -8.47
C TRP A 53 -25.10 -2.41 -9.62
N VAL A 54 -24.51 -2.36 -10.80
CA VAL A 54 -25.15 -1.80 -12.00
C VAL A 54 -26.39 -2.62 -12.37
N VAL A 55 -26.30 -3.94 -12.40
CA VAL A 55 -27.43 -4.84 -12.67
C VAL A 55 -28.54 -4.64 -11.64
N ARG A 56 -28.21 -4.35 -10.38
CA ARG A 56 -29.19 -4.11 -9.29
C ARG A 56 -30.14 -2.95 -9.60
N PHE A 57 -29.73 -1.95 -10.40
CA PHE A 57 -30.60 -0.84 -10.81
C PHE A 57 -31.71 -1.25 -11.80
N ALA A 58 -31.60 -2.42 -12.44
CA ALA A 58 -32.66 -2.97 -13.29
C ALA A 58 -33.82 -3.61 -12.51
N PHE A 59 -33.68 -3.76 -11.18
CA PHE A 59 -34.68 -4.44 -10.34
C PHE A 59 -35.31 -3.47 -9.33
N TYR A 60 -36.63 -3.58 -9.16
CA TYR A 60 -37.35 -2.79 -8.15
C TYR A 60 -37.29 -3.47 -6.75
N PRO A 61 -37.19 -2.70 -5.65
CA PRO A 61 -37.01 -1.26 -5.61
C PRO A 61 -35.61 -0.82 -6.05
N VAL A 62 -35.54 0.27 -6.83
CA VAL A 62 -34.25 0.80 -7.31
C VAL A 62 -33.40 1.28 -6.14
N PRO A 63 -32.09 1.01 -6.11
CA PRO A 63 -31.22 1.51 -5.07
C PRO A 63 -31.21 3.03 -4.96
N VAL A 64 -31.32 3.54 -3.75
CA VAL A 64 -31.21 4.98 -3.49
C VAL A 64 -29.73 5.36 -3.40
N PHE A 65 -29.29 6.28 -4.24
CA PHE A 65 -27.94 6.82 -4.19
C PHE A 65 -27.83 7.90 -3.11
N HIS A 66 -26.96 7.67 -2.13
CA HIS A 66 -26.73 8.61 -1.04
C HIS A 66 -25.53 9.51 -1.38
N LYS A 67 -25.76 10.81 -1.45
CA LYS A 67 -24.70 11.80 -1.69
C LYS A 67 -23.70 11.84 -0.55
N SER A 68 -22.44 12.05 -0.90
CA SER A 68 -21.36 12.21 0.06
C SER A 68 -20.65 13.57 -0.11
N PRO A 69 -19.98 14.08 0.93
CA PRO A 69 -19.25 15.34 0.82
C PRO A 69 -18.05 15.26 -0.13
N LEU A 70 -17.67 14.05 -0.57
CA LEU A 70 -16.51 13.80 -1.42
C LEU A 70 -16.85 13.70 -2.91
N ASP A 71 -18.13 13.59 -3.28
CA ASP A 71 -18.58 13.25 -4.63
C ASP A 71 -18.02 14.19 -5.69
N TYR A 72 -18.16 15.51 -5.47
CA TYR A 72 -17.68 16.49 -6.45
C TYR A 72 -16.17 16.50 -6.59
N ALA A 73 -15.42 16.27 -5.50
CA ALA A 73 -13.97 16.22 -5.54
C ALA A 73 -13.47 14.93 -6.23
N LEU A 74 -14.08 13.77 -5.94
CA LEU A 74 -13.76 12.50 -6.60
C LEU A 74 -14.07 12.55 -8.10
N LEU A 75 -15.26 12.97 -8.46
CA LEU A 75 -15.68 13.05 -9.86
C LEU A 75 -14.89 14.09 -10.63
N GLY A 76 -14.70 15.28 -10.06
CA GLY A 76 -13.91 16.34 -10.68
C GLY A 76 -12.46 15.94 -10.90
N PHE A 77 -11.83 15.27 -9.92
CA PHE A 77 -10.48 14.75 -10.09
C PHE A 77 -10.40 13.70 -11.22
N PHE A 78 -11.40 12.83 -11.34
CA PHE A 78 -11.48 11.86 -12.44
C PHE A 78 -11.67 12.53 -13.80
N ILE A 79 -12.54 13.55 -13.88
CA ILE A 79 -12.79 14.34 -15.11
C ILE A 79 -11.51 15.06 -15.55
N LEU A 80 -10.80 15.74 -14.62
CA LEU A 80 -9.54 16.41 -14.96
C LEU A 80 -8.45 15.39 -15.37
N THR A 81 -8.41 14.22 -14.74
CA THR A 81 -7.52 13.12 -15.15
C THR A 81 -7.85 12.63 -16.56
N GLY A 82 -9.14 12.50 -16.90
CA GLY A 82 -9.60 12.15 -18.25
C GLY A 82 -9.21 13.21 -19.27
N LEU A 83 -9.45 14.48 -18.97
CA LEU A 83 -9.07 15.60 -19.83
C LEU A 83 -7.55 15.62 -20.10
N SER A 84 -6.74 15.43 -19.05
CA SER A 84 -5.29 15.28 -19.17
C SER A 84 -4.90 14.12 -20.07
N ALA A 85 -5.59 12.98 -19.95
CA ALA A 85 -5.31 11.78 -20.75
C ALA A 85 -5.58 12.02 -22.23
N PHE A 86 -6.68 12.67 -22.59
CA PHE A 86 -7.01 13.01 -23.98
C PHE A 86 -6.07 14.07 -24.58
N LEU A 87 -5.61 15.02 -23.76
CA LEU A 87 -4.69 16.08 -24.16
C LEU A 87 -3.21 15.71 -23.92
N SER A 88 -2.89 14.46 -23.64
CA SER A 88 -1.56 13.95 -23.33
C SER A 88 -0.60 14.03 -24.54
N TYR A 89 0.71 13.99 -24.29
CA TYR A 89 1.71 13.73 -25.34
C TYR A 89 1.66 12.28 -25.86
N GLU A 90 1.15 11.35 -25.05
CA GLU A 90 0.92 9.94 -25.38
C GLU A 90 -0.54 9.56 -25.09
N PRO A 91 -1.53 10.03 -25.89
CA PRO A 91 -2.95 9.87 -25.54
C PRO A 91 -3.37 8.41 -25.35
N MET A 92 -2.93 7.51 -26.23
CA MET A 92 -3.29 6.09 -26.15
C MET A 92 -2.76 5.42 -24.88
N VAL A 93 -1.55 5.79 -24.44
CA VAL A 93 -0.95 5.30 -23.19
C VAL A 93 -1.74 5.85 -21.99
N SER A 94 -1.99 7.16 -21.99
CA SER A 94 -2.68 7.84 -20.88
C SER A 94 -4.14 7.41 -20.73
N ILE A 95 -4.87 7.21 -21.86
CA ILE A 95 -6.24 6.67 -21.86
C ILE A 95 -6.24 5.24 -21.30
N GLY A 96 -5.28 4.41 -21.67
CA GLY A 96 -5.12 3.07 -21.10
C GLY A 96 -4.94 3.06 -19.58
N LYS A 97 -4.40 4.15 -19.00
CA LYS A 97 -4.24 4.33 -17.54
C LYS A 97 -5.51 4.80 -16.83
N LEU A 98 -6.55 5.24 -17.54
CA LEU A 98 -7.82 5.60 -16.92
C LEU A 98 -8.48 4.44 -16.15
N ARG A 99 -8.13 3.18 -16.49
CA ARG A 99 -8.51 2.02 -15.70
C ARG A 99 -8.00 2.11 -14.25
N ALA A 100 -6.78 2.57 -14.03
CA ALA A 100 -6.26 2.77 -12.69
C ALA A 100 -6.94 3.97 -12.00
N ALA A 101 -7.25 5.03 -12.76
CA ALA A 101 -7.97 6.18 -12.23
C ALA A 101 -9.40 5.81 -11.81
N SER A 102 -10.08 4.85 -12.49
CA SER A 102 -11.44 4.41 -12.16
C SER A 102 -11.56 3.65 -10.84
N LEU A 103 -10.44 3.26 -10.20
CA LEU A 103 -10.43 2.61 -8.88
C LEU A 103 -11.14 3.44 -7.79
N PHE A 104 -11.32 4.77 -7.98
CA PHE A 104 -12.12 5.58 -7.05
C PHE A 104 -13.57 5.08 -6.88
N THR A 105 -14.11 4.35 -7.87
CA THR A 105 -15.45 3.75 -7.79
C THR A 105 -15.58 2.69 -6.71
N ILE A 106 -14.46 2.15 -6.19
CA ILE A 106 -14.41 1.31 -4.98
C ILE A 106 -15.09 2.04 -3.82
N VAL A 107 -14.85 3.34 -3.67
CA VAL A 107 -15.47 4.16 -2.63
C VAL A 107 -16.98 4.05 -2.66
N TYR A 108 -17.57 4.17 -3.87
CA TYR A 108 -19.03 4.09 -4.04
C TYR A 108 -19.55 2.66 -3.85
N LEU A 109 -18.84 1.65 -4.36
CA LEU A 109 -19.23 0.27 -4.17
C LEU A 109 -19.40 -0.05 -2.68
N PHE A 110 -18.46 0.36 -1.83
CA PHE A 110 -18.55 0.15 -0.39
C PHE A 110 -19.55 1.09 0.28
N ALA A 111 -19.49 2.40 0.00
CA ALA A 111 -20.34 3.40 0.64
C ALA A 111 -21.84 3.15 0.43
N GLN A 112 -22.24 2.67 -0.75
CA GLN A 112 -23.64 2.51 -1.11
C GLN A 112 -24.23 1.14 -0.74
N ASN A 113 -23.42 0.07 -0.74
CA ASN A 113 -23.92 -1.30 -0.63
C ASN A 113 -23.76 -1.94 0.75
N ILE A 114 -23.09 -1.31 1.71
CA ILE A 114 -22.99 -1.84 3.07
C ILE A 114 -24.30 -1.61 3.83
N PRO A 115 -25.01 -2.67 4.27
CA PRO A 115 -26.35 -2.53 4.85
C PRO A 115 -26.35 -2.15 6.34
N SER A 116 -25.26 -2.38 7.08
CA SER A 116 -25.26 -2.21 8.54
C SER A 116 -23.84 -1.96 9.09
N ARG A 117 -23.77 -1.32 10.27
CA ARG A 117 -22.51 -1.12 10.99
C ARG A 117 -21.77 -2.42 11.31
N ARG A 118 -22.53 -3.54 11.54
CA ARG A 118 -21.92 -4.85 11.76
C ARG A 118 -21.09 -5.28 10.55
N VAL A 119 -21.61 -5.08 9.33
CA VAL A 119 -20.88 -5.41 8.09
C VAL A 119 -19.64 -4.53 7.93
N VAL A 120 -19.70 -3.21 8.23
CA VAL A 120 -18.53 -2.32 8.26
C VAL A 120 -17.43 -2.89 9.17
N ARG A 121 -17.79 -3.27 10.40
CA ARG A 121 -16.87 -3.84 11.39
C ARG A 121 -16.23 -5.13 10.92
N LEU A 122 -17.06 -6.05 10.40
CA LEU A 122 -16.59 -7.33 9.89
C LEU A 122 -15.64 -7.16 8.70
N LEU A 123 -15.92 -6.26 7.77
CA LEU A 123 -15.03 -5.96 6.63
C LEU A 123 -13.66 -5.42 7.09
N ALA A 124 -13.64 -4.50 8.06
CA ALA A 124 -12.39 -4.01 8.64
C ALA A 124 -11.59 -5.12 9.33
N LEU A 125 -12.27 -5.99 10.08
CA LEU A 125 -11.63 -7.14 10.74
C LEU A 125 -11.16 -8.20 9.74
N THR A 126 -11.89 -8.41 8.63
CA THR A 126 -11.49 -9.31 7.54
C THR A 126 -10.19 -8.82 6.91
N LEU A 127 -10.06 -7.51 6.64
CA LEU A 127 -8.81 -6.94 6.11
C LEU A 127 -7.63 -7.19 7.07
N LEU A 128 -7.82 -6.96 8.38
CA LEU A 128 -6.76 -7.19 9.39
C LEU A 128 -6.38 -8.68 9.48
N ALA A 129 -7.36 -9.56 9.59
CA ALA A 129 -7.12 -11.00 9.68
C ALA A 129 -6.43 -11.54 8.43
N SER A 130 -6.86 -11.08 7.25
CA SER A 130 -6.24 -11.45 5.99
C SER A 130 -4.80 -10.95 5.89
N CYS A 131 -4.52 -9.72 6.30
CA CYS A 131 -3.15 -9.19 6.29
C CYS A 131 -2.21 -9.94 7.25
N MET A 132 -2.73 -10.55 8.34
CA MET A 132 -1.93 -11.42 9.22
C MET A 132 -1.40 -12.65 8.49
N ILE A 133 -2.12 -13.17 7.48
CA ILE A 133 -1.61 -14.27 6.63
C ILE A 133 -0.36 -13.80 5.86
N ASN A 134 -0.37 -12.56 5.36
CA ASN A 134 0.80 -11.98 4.70
C ASN A 134 1.99 -11.80 5.66
N VAL A 135 1.74 -11.45 6.93
CA VAL A 135 2.77 -11.40 7.98
C VAL A 135 3.38 -12.77 8.23
N LEU A 136 2.53 -13.80 8.39
CA LEU A 136 2.99 -15.19 8.59
C LEU A 136 3.81 -15.69 7.39
N TYR A 137 3.37 -15.38 6.18
CA TYR A 137 4.14 -15.67 4.97
C TYR A 137 5.51 -14.98 4.97
N THR A 138 5.57 -13.69 5.31
CA THR A 138 6.82 -12.94 5.43
C THR A 138 7.76 -13.52 6.49
N ALA A 139 7.22 -13.90 7.64
CA ALA A 139 7.98 -14.58 8.70
C ALA A 139 8.52 -15.94 8.23
N GLY A 140 7.67 -16.74 7.58
CA GLY A 140 8.07 -18.02 6.99
C GLY A 140 9.20 -17.88 5.96
N GLN A 141 9.08 -16.91 5.06
CA GLN A 141 10.16 -16.61 4.10
C GLN A 141 11.49 -16.26 4.77
N ARG A 142 11.44 -15.50 5.89
CA ARG A 142 12.64 -15.14 6.67
C ARG A 142 13.25 -16.35 7.37
N LEU A 143 12.45 -17.24 7.90
CA LEU A 143 12.93 -18.48 8.55
C LEU A 143 13.60 -19.42 7.55
N VAL A 144 12.95 -19.68 6.43
CA VAL A 144 13.47 -20.57 5.38
C VAL A 144 14.70 -19.98 4.70
N GLY A 145 14.70 -18.68 4.43
CA GLY A 145 15.72 -18.02 3.63
C GLY A 145 15.59 -18.33 2.12
N ARG A 146 16.41 -17.70 1.29
CA ARG A 146 16.43 -17.93 -0.16
C ARG A 146 17.82 -17.75 -0.74
N GLY A 147 18.09 -18.44 -1.85
CA GLY A 147 19.33 -18.32 -2.59
C GLY A 147 20.56 -18.80 -1.79
N VAL A 148 21.73 -18.47 -2.33
CA VAL A 148 23.04 -18.81 -1.79
C VAL A 148 23.76 -17.52 -1.43
N LYS A 149 23.83 -17.17 -0.14
CA LYS A 149 24.57 -16.01 0.35
C LYS A 149 26.05 -16.37 0.52
N ILE A 150 26.91 -15.66 -0.17
CA ILE A 150 28.36 -15.85 -0.17
C ILE A 150 28.96 -15.19 1.06
N GLN A 151 29.74 -15.95 1.87
CA GLN A 151 30.38 -15.41 3.07
C GLN A 151 31.84 -15.01 2.82
N GLY A 152 32.55 -15.72 1.95
CA GLY A 152 33.89 -15.38 1.49
C GLY A 152 34.08 -15.82 0.05
N LEU A 153 34.99 -15.17 -0.68
CA LEU A 153 35.19 -15.44 -2.11
C LEU A 153 36.68 -15.26 -2.47
N THR A 154 37.30 -16.29 -2.99
CA THR A 154 38.72 -16.28 -3.40
C THR A 154 38.93 -15.41 -4.64
N VAL A 155 40.00 -14.62 -4.63
CA VAL A 155 40.41 -13.80 -5.77
C VAL A 155 40.83 -14.73 -6.91
N GLY A 156 40.27 -14.83 -7.98
CA GLY A 156 40.53 -15.79 -9.07
C GLY A 156 39.42 -16.82 -9.28
N SER A 157 38.41 -16.82 -8.40
CA SER A 157 37.21 -17.60 -8.66
C SER A 157 36.40 -17.04 -9.85
N PRO A 158 35.69 -17.90 -10.59
CA PRO A 158 34.86 -17.45 -11.71
C PRO A 158 33.75 -16.47 -11.26
N LEU A 159 33.24 -16.58 -10.04
CA LEU A 159 32.27 -15.68 -9.45
C LEU A 159 32.89 -14.31 -9.16
N TYR A 160 34.11 -14.28 -8.61
CA TYR A 160 34.84 -13.04 -8.35
C TYR A 160 35.13 -12.29 -9.65
N ALA A 161 35.60 -13.02 -10.68
CA ALA A 161 35.88 -12.46 -12.02
C ALA A 161 34.62 -11.88 -12.68
N ALA A 162 33.46 -12.50 -12.45
CA ALA A 162 32.15 -11.99 -12.93
C ALA A 162 31.65 -10.76 -12.16
N GLY A 163 32.29 -10.36 -11.05
CA GLY A 163 31.91 -9.20 -10.25
C GLY A 163 31.08 -9.51 -9.00
N VAL A 164 30.86 -10.79 -8.66
CA VAL A 164 30.27 -11.21 -7.38
C VAL A 164 31.20 -10.82 -6.22
N ARG A 165 30.65 -10.48 -5.08
CA ARG A 165 31.41 -10.10 -3.87
C ARG A 165 30.87 -10.83 -2.65
N PRO A 166 31.69 -10.99 -1.60
CA PRO A 166 31.21 -11.48 -0.30
C PRO A 166 30.01 -10.65 0.19
N GLY A 167 29.00 -11.32 0.74
CA GLY A 167 27.74 -10.72 1.15
C GLY A 167 26.63 -10.75 0.09
N ASP A 168 26.95 -11.01 -1.19
CA ASP A 168 25.92 -11.21 -2.21
C ASP A 168 25.11 -12.47 -1.94
N THR A 169 23.82 -12.41 -2.23
CA THR A 169 22.95 -13.58 -2.24
C THR A 169 22.59 -13.93 -3.68
N LEU A 170 23.11 -15.06 -4.17
CA LEU A 170 22.83 -15.58 -5.51
C LEU A 170 21.42 -16.17 -5.54
N LEU A 171 20.56 -15.69 -6.43
CA LEU A 171 19.14 -16.02 -6.45
C LEU A 171 18.74 -16.95 -7.58
N GLU A 172 19.22 -16.65 -8.77
CA GLU A 172 18.81 -17.34 -10.00
C GLU A 172 20.00 -17.39 -10.97
N ILE A 173 20.08 -18.46 -11.74
CA ILE A 173 20.98 -18.58 -12.88
C ILE A 173 20.15 -18.98 -14.11
N ASP A 174 20.24 -18.20 -15.19
CA ASP A 174 19.44 -18.40 -16.41
C ASP A 174 17.93 -18.59 -16.16
N GLY A 175 17.40 -17.85 -15.15
CA GLY A 175 16.00 -17.93 -14.73
C GLY A 175 15.65 -19.11 -13.81
N GLN A 176 16.59 -20.03 -13.53
CA GLN A 176 16.40 -21.11 -12.58
C GLN A 176 16.79 -20.68 -11.17
N LYS A 177 15.90 -20.92 -10.20
CA LYS A 177 16.15 -20.55 -8.79
C LYS A 177 17.28 -21.38 -8.18
N LEU A 178 18.16 -20.69 -7.46
CA LEU A 178 19.26 -21.31 -6.71
C LEU A 178 18.85 -21.56 -5.27
N ASN A 179 19.10 -22.77 -4.78
CA ASN A 179 18.85 -23.14 -3.39
C ASN A 179 20.13 -23.50 -2.63
N ASP A 180 21.15 -23.97 -3.31
CA ASP A 180 22.40 -24.45 -2.76
C ASP A 180 23.55 -24.25 -3.75
N PRO A 181 24.83 -24.35 -3.33
CA PRO A 181 25.98 -24.24 -4.21
C PRO A 181 26.10 -25.36 -5.25
N GLU A 182 25.58 -26.54 -4.95
CA GLU A 182 25.62 -27.70 -5.86
C GLU A 182 24.76 -27.43 -7.10
N GLY A 183 23.53 -26.87 -6.91
CA GLY A 183 22.68 -26.44 -8.00
C GLY A 183 23.33 -25.37 -8.89
N LEU A 184 24.14 -24.48 -8.30
CA LEU A 184 24.88 -23.47 -9.06
C LEU A 184 25.97 -24.14 -9.94
N ILE A 185 26.73 -25.10 -9.41
CA ILE A 185 27.75 -25.84 -10.17
C ILE A 185 27.11 -26.61 -11.31
N ASN A 186 26.05 -27.36 -11.04
CA ASN A 186 25.38 -28.19 -12.04
C ASN A 186 24.93 -27.32 -13.25
N LEU A 187 24.49 -26.08 -13.02
CA LEU A 187 24.11 -25.16 -14.09
C LEU A 187 25.33 -24.52 -14.79
N LEU A 188 26.48 -24.32 -14.10
CA LEU A 188 27.69 -23.76 -14.70
C LEU A 188 28.47 -24.77 -15.51
N VAL A 189 28.34 -26.08 -15.23
CA VAL A 189 29.00 -27.15 -15.96
C VAL A 189 28.32 -27.48 -17.29
N ILE A 190 27.03 -27.12 -17.47
CA ILE A 190 26.31 -27.37 -18.71
C ILE A 190 27.06 -26.74 -19.89
N PRO A 191 27.43 -27.52 -20.92
CA PRO A 191 28.16 -27.02 -22.07
C PRO A 191 27.29 -26.05 -22.86
N ASN A 192 27.61 -24.77 -22.76
CA ASN A 192 26.99 -23.72 -23.58
C ASN A 192 28.05 -22.67 -23.90
N LYS A 193 28.05 -22.16 -25.14
CA LYS A 193 28.97 -21.10 -25.56
C LYS A 193 28.69 -19.72 -24.93
N GLN A 194 27.51 -19.53 -24.38
CA GLN A 194 27.13 -18.24 -23.78
C GLN A 194 27.41 -18.22 -22.29
N PRO A 195 27.90 -17.10 -21.72
CA PRO A 195 28.02 -16.92 -20.29
C PRO A 195 26.66 -17.07 -19.60
N ALA A 196 26.66 -17.65 -18.40
CA ALA A 196 25.44 -17.78 -17.58
C ALA A 196 25.03 -16.41 -17.00
N ALA A 197 23.75 -16.10 -17.05
CA ALA A 197 23.20 -14.91 -16.41
C ALA A 197 22.84 -15.20 -14.95
N LEU A 198 23.71 -14.77 -14.03
CA LEU A 198 23.57 -14.98 -12.58
C LEU A 198 22.94 -13.73 -11.94
N LYS A 199 21.71 -13.85 -11.47
CA LYS A 199 21.01 -12.78 -10.75
C LYS A 199 21.29 -12.90 -9.24
N ALA A 200 21.72 -11.82 -8.63
CA ALA A 200 22.01 -11.76 -7.21
C ALA A 200 21.27 -10.61 -6.52
N TYR A 201 21.21 -10.65 -5.19
CA TYR A 201 20.80 -9.55 -4.34
C TYR A 201 22.04 -8.95 -3.65
N ARG A 202 22.27 -7.67 -3.84
CA ARG A 202 23.36 -6.88 -3.25
C ARG A 202 22.85 -5.53 -2.79
N LEU A 203 22.91 -5.24 -1.49
CA LEU A 203 22.61 -3.91 -0.94
C LEU A 203 21.35 -3.24 -1.58
N GLU A 204 20.22 -3.98 -1.53
CA GLU A 204 18.92 -3.53 -2.05
C GLU A 204 18.75 -3.56 -3.58
N ASN A 205 19.79 -3.92 -4.34
CA ASN A 205 19.76 -4.04 -5.80
C ASN A 205 19.74 -5.52 -6.24
N PHE A 206 19.33 -5.74 -7.48
CA PHE A 206 19.32 -7.06 -8.12
C PHE A 206 20.25 -7.07 -9.34
N PRO A 207 21.57 -7.01 -9.16
CA PRO A 207 22.49 -7.07 -10.28
C PRO A 207 22.45 -8.45 -10.95
N THR A 208 22.68 -8.44 -12.26
CA THR A 208 22.88 -9.66 -13.06
C THR A 208 24.33 -9.70 -13.53
N PHE A 209 25.03 -10.77 -13.18
CA PHE A 209 26.40 -11.01 -13.53
C PHE A 209 26.47 -12.00 -14.68
N LYS A 210 27.45 -11.85 -15.58
CA LYS A 210 27.75 -12.81 -16.64
C LYS A 210 28.88 -13.70 -16.16
N VAL A 211 28.58 -14.96 -15.83
CA VAL A 211 29.55 -15.94 -15.35
C VAL A 211 29.95 -16.88 -16.48
N GLU A 212 31.24 -17.02 -16.76
CA GLU A 212 31.72 -17.92 -17.77
C GLU A 212 31.53 -19.38 -17.34
N ARG A 213 30.98 -20.20 -18.23
CA ARG A 213 30.76 -21.62 -17.98
C ARG A 213 32.06 -22.44 -18.11
N GLY A 214 32.14 -23.49 -17.33
CA GLY A 214 33.29 -24.43 -17.39
C GLY A 214 34.57 -23.92 -16.74
N LYS A 215 34.64 -22.65 -16.35
CA LYS A 215 35.83 -22.08 -15.65
C LYS A 215 35.73 -22.25 -14.13
N LEU A 216 35.56 -23.48 -13.66
CA LEU A 216 35.55 -23.80 -12.22
C LEU A 216 36.98 -24.07 -11.72
N LEU A 217 37.23 -23.79 -10.44
CA LEU A 217 38.49 -24.13 -9.80
C LEU A 217 38.61 -25.63 -9.61
N ALA A 218 39.84 -26.11 -9.42
CA ALA A 218 40.12 -27.51 -9.05
C ALA A 218 39.64 -27.74 -7.61
N GLY A 219 39.01 -28.87 -7.36
CA GLY A 219 38.51 -29.24 -6.04
C GLY A 219 37.49 -30.37 -6.11
N SER A 220 37.25 -31.05 -4.99
CA SER A 220 36.21 -32.08 -4.87
C SER A 220 34.90 -31.56 -4.34
N ASP A 221 34.94 -30.49 -3.56
CA ASP A 221 33.77 -29.85 -2.94
C ASP A 221 33.20 -28.74 -3.81
N PRO A 222 31.83 -28.59 -3.90
CA PRO A 222 31.18 -27.51 -4.59
C PRO A 222 31.69 -26.12 -4.22
N LEU A 223 32.01 -25.86 -2.96
CA LEU A 223 32.48 -24.55 -2.50
C LEU A 223 33.90 -24.27 -3.02
N GLU A 224 34.81 -25.23 -2.95
CA GLU A 224 36.16 -25.11 -3.49
C GLU A 224 36.13 -24.80 -4.98
N ARG A 225 35.31 -25.54 -5.76
CA ARG A 225 35.18 -25.34 -7.22
C ARG A 225 34.62 -23.96 -7.59
N LEU A 226 33.81 -23.37 -6.73
CA LEU A 226 33.31 -22.02 -6.89
C LEU A 226 34.24 -20.93 -6.33
N GLY A 227 35.25 -21.34 -5.53
CA GLY A 227 36.12 -20.45 -4.77
C GLY A 227 35.39 -19.73 -3.64
N VAL A 228 34.39 -20.38 -3.05
CA VAL A 228 33.55 -19.84 -1.97
C VAL A 228 34.03 -20.42 -0.65
N GLU A 229 34.38 -19.57 0.31
CA GLU A 229 34.90 -20.03 1.64
C GLU A 229 33.76 -20.56 2.53
N GLY A 230 32.54 -20.02 2.37
CA GLY A 230 31.36 -20.42 3.10
C GLY A 230 30.09 -19.81 2.54
N TRP A 231 28.97 -20.43 2.88
CA TRP A 231 27.68 -19.96 2.44
C TRP A 231 26.59 -20.13 3.51
N SER A 232 25.48 -19.40 3.32
CA SER A 232 24.26 -19.57 4.10
C SER A 232 23.04 -19.25 3.24
N LYS A 233 21.85 -19.58 3.71
CA LYS A 233 20.62 -19.03 3.11
C LYS A 233 20.58 -17.53 3.31
N GLY A 234 20.28 -16.77 2.25
CA GLY A 234 20.05 -15.33 2.36
C GLY A 234 18.80 -15.05 3.19
N ARG A 235 18.87 -14.09 4.11
CA ARG A 235 17.76 -13.66 4.97
C ARG A 235 17.66 -12.15 5.09
N ASP A 236 18.47 -11.39 4.38
CA ASP A 236 18.66 -9.94 4.53
C ASP A 236 18.02 -9.09 3.44
N TRP A 237 17.19 -9.68 2.57
CA TRP A 237 16.46 -8.92 1.56
C TRP A 237 15.28 -8.13 2.15
N ARG A 238 14.84 -7.10 1.45
CA ARG A 238 13.65 -6.33 1.79
C ARG A 238 12.39 -7.18 1.62
N ALA A 239 11.56 -7.27 2.66
CA ALA A 239 10.32 -8.04 2.61
C ALA A 239 9.31 -7.36 1.69
N SER A 240 8.68 -8.12 0.81
CA SER A 240 7.68 -7.65 -0.14
C SER A 240 6.33 -8.34 0.02
N GLY A 241 6.21 -9.26 0.98
CA GLY A 241 4.99 -10.06 1.15
C GLY A 241 4.57 -10.73 -0.16
N PHE A 242 3.25 -10.78 -0.40
CA PHE A 242 2.69 -11.28 -1.65
C PHE A 242 2.73 -10.28 -2.81
N TYR A 243 3.02 -8.99 -2.56
CA TYR A 243 3.01 -7.96 -3.60
C TYR A 243 4.22 -7.99 -4.53
N GLY A 244 5.30 -8.68 -4.16
CA GLY A 244 6.53 -8.70 -4.94
C GLY A 244 7.34 -7.40 -4.90
N HIS A 245 6.76 -6.28 -4.44
CA HIS A 245 7.40 -4.98 -4.30
C HIS A 245 7.36 -4.49 -2.83
N TYR A 246 8.54 -4.19 -2.26
CA TYR A 246 8.67 -3.88 -0.83
C TYR A 246 8.06 -2.52 -0.44
N VAL A 247 8.04 -1.53 -1.36
CA VAL A 247 7.45 -0.21 -1.09
C VAL A 247 5.94 -0.33 -1.00
N SER A 248 5.28 -0.97 -1.98
CA SER A 248 3.83 -1.18 -1.97
C SER A 248 3.39 -1.96 -0.73
N TYR A 249 4.17 -2.99 -0.33
CA TYR A 249 3.90 -3.73 0.91
C TYR A 249 4.00 -2.84 2.15
N ALA A 250 5.04 -2.00 2.24
CA ALA A 250 5.23 -1.08 3.34
C ALA A 250 4.10 -0.03 3.45
N GLU A 251 3.66 0.51 2.32
CA GLU A 251 2.57 1.50 2.25
C GLU A 251 1.22 0.89 2.67
N VAL A 252 0.92 -0.33 2.22
CA VAL A 252 -0.28 -1.06 2.67
C VAL A 252 -0.21 -1.38 4.16
N LEU A 253 0.94 -1.86 4.65
CA LEU A 253 1.14 -2.10 6.08
C LEU A 253 0.97 -0.84 6.91
N GLN A 254 1.40 0.32 6.43
CA GLN A 254 1.21 1.62 7.09
C GLN A 254 -0.28 1.93 7.29
N LEU A 255 -1.11 1.73 6.27
CA LEU A 255 -2.57 1.93 6.35
C LEU A 255 -3.22 0.95 7.34
N ILE A 256 -2.83 -0.33 7.29
CA ILE A 256 -3.38 -1.38 8.15
C ILE A 256 -2.92 -1.20 9.60
N LEU A 257 -1.68 -0.79 9.83
CA LEU A 257 -1.17 -0.43 11.15
C LEU A 257 -1.93 0.75 11.73
N ALA A 258 -2.21 1.79 10.94
CA ALA A 258 -3.03 2.92 11.38
C ALA A 258 -4.43 2.46 11.81
N LEU A 259 -5.08 1.56 11.05
CA LEU A 259 -6.35 0.94 11.44
C LEU A 259 -6.23 0.16 12.75
N THR A 260 -5.17 -0.64 12.91
CA THR A 260 -4.92 -1.44 14.12
C THR A 260 -4.74 -0.55 15.35
N VAL A 261 -3.93 0.52 15.24
CA VAL A 261 -3.73 1.50 16.31
C VAL A 261 -5.05 2.22 16.64
N GLY A 262 -5.82 2.62 15.63
CA GLY A 262 -7.14 3.23 15.82
C GLY A 262 -8.10 2.33 16.61
N LEU A 263 -8.17 1.04 16.26
CA LEU A 263 -8.96 0.05 16.97
C LEU A 263 -8.46 -0.15 18.40
N PHE A 264 -7.14 -0.27 18.61
CA PHE A 264 -6.56 -0.44 19.92
C PHE A 264 -6.82 0.79 20.82
N VAL A 265 -6.68 2.01 20.28
CA VAL A 265 -6.97 3.26 21.02
C VAL A 265 -8.44 3.35 21.41
N ALA A 266 -9.34 2.95 20.52
CA ALA A 266 -10.78 2.99 20.77
C ALA A 266 -11.30 1.84 21.67
N LEU A 267 -10.54 0.75 21.84
CA LEU A 267 -10.94 -0.42 22.63
C LEU A 267 -11.11 -0.02 24.10
N PRO A 268 -12.28 -0.28 24.75
CA PRO A 268 -12.52 0.07 26.17
C PRO A 268 -11.62 -0.74 27.12
N ALA A 269 -11.63 -2.05 26.99
CA ALA A 269 -10.90 -2.99 27.85
C ALA A 269 -9.58 -3.45 27.19
N LYS A 270 -8.48 -2.69 27.39
CA LYS A 270 -7.17 -3.01 26.80
C LYS A 270 -6.61 -4.38 27.23
N ARG A 271 -6.93 -4.82 28.45
CA ARG A 271 -6.48 -6.10 29.04
C ARG A 271 -7.40 -7.28 28.71
N SER A 272 -8.24 -7.16 27.67
CA SER A 272 -9.09 -8.24 27.19
C SER A 272 -8.36 -9.13 26.17
N TRP A 273 -8.93 -10.28 25.84
CA TRP A 273 -8.43 -11.16 24.76
C TRP A 273 -8.40 -10.44 23.39
N ILE A 274 -9.35 -9.52 23.15
CA ILE A 274 -9.35 -8.67 21.93
C ILE A 274 -8.14 -7.76 21.94
N GLY A 275 -7.81 -7.14 23.10
CA GLY A 275 -6.60 -6.33 23.24
C GLY A 275 -5.34 -7.14 22.99
N ALA A 276 -5.28 -8.38 23.45
CA ALA A 276 -4.17 -9.29 23.17
C ALA A 276 -4.07 -9.60 21.67
N LEU A 277 -5.17 -9.91 20.97
CA LEU A 277 -5.17 -10.15 19.52
C LEU A 277 -4.74 -8.91 18.73
N LEU A 278 -5.24 -7.73 19.08
CA LEU A 278 -4.81 -6.47 18.43
C LEU A 278 -3.32 -6.17 18.68
N THR A 279 -2.80 -6.51 19.87
CA THR A 279 -1.37 -6.38 20.18
C THR A 279 -0.53 -7.34 19.34
N ILE A 280 -0.94 -8.60 19.22
CA ILE A 280 -0.26 -9.60 18.35
C ILE A 280 -0.28 -9.12 16.90
N ALA A 281 -1.42 -8.66 16.39
CA ALA A 281 -1.54 -8.13 15.05
C ALA A 281 -0.63 -6.91 14.85
N PHE A 282 -0.64 -5.96 15.78
CA PHE A 282 0.23 -4.79 15.77
C PHE A 282 1.71 -5.17 15.71
N LEU A 283 2.16 -6.07 16.57
CA LEU A 283 3.55 -6.53 16.59
C LEU A 283 3.93 -7.26 15.29
N GLY A 284 3.03 -8.08 14.74
CA GLY A 284 3.24 -8.75 13.46
C GLY A 284 3.36 -7.78 12.29
N PHE A 285 2.50 -6.77 12.22
CA PHE A 285 2.56 -5.74 11.18
C PHE A 285 3.80 -4.86 11.34
N CYS A 286 4.17 -4.46 12.56
CA CYS A 286 5.41 -3.73 12.83
C CYS A 286 6.64 -4.55 12.41
N PHE A 287 6.70 -5.84 12.76
CA PHE A 287 7.75 -6.75 12.33
C PHE A 287 7.88 -6.76 10.81
N SER A 288 6.77 -6.95 10.09
CA SER A 288 6.79 -6.95 8.63
C SER A 288 7.19 -5.59 8.06
N LEU A 289 6.69 -4.49 8.61
CA LEU A 289 7.04 -3.13 8.18
C LEU A 289 8.53 -2.85 8.35
N VAL A 290 9.13 -3.25 9.47
CA VAL A 290 10.59 -3.12 9.70
C VAL A 290 11.37 -3.91 8.65
N LEU A 291 10.95 -5.12 8.31
CA LEU A 291 11.60 -5.95 7.31
C LEU A 291 11.53 -5.41 5.87
N THR A 292 10.63 -4.47 5.58
CA THR A 292 10.60 -3.79 4.26
C THR A 292 11.75 -2.80 4.09
N ILE A 293 12.37 -2.34 5.17
CA ILE A 293 13.43 -1.32 5.20
C ILE A 293 13.01 -0.03 4.45
N THR A 294 11.73 0.35 4.54
CA THR A 294 11.16 1.52 3.86
C THR A 294 11.00 2.67 4.85
N ARG A 295 12.04 3.52 4.95
CA ARG A 295 12.13 4.64 5.93
C ARG A 295 10.94 5.59 5.89
N ALA A 296 10.46 5.92 4.70
CA ALA A 296 9.32 6.82 4.52
C ALA A 296 8.03 6.26 5.13
N SER A 297 7.74 4.96 4.93
CA SER A 297 6.56 4.31 5.52
C SER A 297 6.68 4.16 7.03
N TRP A 298 7.90 4.03 7.59
CA TRP A 298 8.13 4.07 9.04
C TRP A 298 7.80 5.45 9.61
N GLY A 299 8.33 6.53 8.98
CA GLY A 299 8.00 7.90 9.36
C GLY A 299 6.52 8.21 9.25
N ALA A 300 5.90 7.78 8.16
CA ALA A 300 4.46 7.92 7.92
C ALA A 300 3.63 7.20 8.99
N PHE A 301 4.02 5.99 9.38
CA PHE A 301 3.37 5.25 10.46
C PHE A 301 3.50 5.94 11.81
N LEU A 302 4.66 6.53 12.13
CA LEU A 302 4.85 7.31 13.35
C LEU A 302 3.96 8.55 13.38
N ILE A 303 3.87 9.28 12.26
CA ILE A 303 2.96 10.44 12.09
C ILE A 303 1.51 10.00 12.26
N SER A 304 1.09 8.92 11.59
CA SER A 304 -0.25 8.32 11.73
C SER A 304 -0.58 8.01 13.18
N SER A 305 0.30 7.31 13.86
CA SER A 305 0.11 6.87 15.25
C SER A 305 0.03 8.06 16.19
N THR A 306 0.85 9.09 15.99
CA THR A 306 0.82 10.33 16.76
C THR A 306 -0.54 11.01 16.64
N VAL A 307 -1.06 11.16 15.42
CA VAL A 307 -2.38 11.78 15.18
C VAL A 307 -3.50 10.95 15.84
N ILE A 308 -3.48 9.64 15.70
CA ILE A 308 -4.48 8.76 16.32
C ILE A 308 -4.46 8.88 17.84
N LEU A 309 -3.28 8.91 18.44
CA LEU A 309 -3.12 9.06 19.88
C LEU A 309 -3.60 10.44 20.38
N LEU A 310 -3.24 11.52 19.69
CA LEU A 310 -3.65 12.89 20.06
C LEU A 310 -5.19 13.05 20.02
N LEU A 311 -5.87 12.41 19.07
CA LEU A 311 -7.32 12.54 18.90
C LEU A 311 -8.12 11.50 19.69
N GLY A 312 -7.55 10.32 19.94
CA GLY A 312 -8.27 9.19 20.51
C GLY A 312 -7.90 8.81 21.93
N ALA A 313 -6.70 9.14 22.41
CA ALA A 313 -6.18 8.71 23.70
C ALA A 313 -6.25 9.81 24.77
N GLY A 314 -6.24 9.40 26.04
CA GLY A 314 -6.15 10.33 27.15
C GLY A 314 -4.72 10.89 27.32
N ARG A 315 -4.59 12.08 27.92
CA ARG A 315 -3.29 12.76 28.12
C ARG A 315 -2.20 11.88 28.76
N ARG A 316 -2.57 11.04 29.73
CA ARG A 316 -1.62 10.11 30.39
C ARG A 316 -1.06 9.08 29.40
N ALA A 317 -1.91 8.52 28.55
CA ALA A 317 -1.48 7.54 27.55
C ALA A 317 -0.54 8.19 26.50
N ILE A 318 -0.82 9.43 26.08
CA ILE A 318 0.02 10.19 25.16
C ILE A 318 1.41 10.41 25.76
N LEU A 319 1.48 10.82 27.04
CA LEU A 319 2.75 11.03 27.74
C LEU A 319 3.56 9.74 27.89
N ILE A 320 2.92 8.63 28.28
CA ILE A 320 3.58 7.33 28.44
C ILE A 320 4.12 6.85 27.09
N VAL A 321 3.30 6.89 26.03
CA VAL A 321 3.72 6.46 24.69
C VAL A 321 4.83 7.37 24.16
N GLY A 322 4.73 8.69 24.34
CA GLY A 322 5.79 9.63 23.95
C GLY A 322 7.11 9.34 24.67
N LEU A 323 7.06 9.11 25.97
CA LEU A 323 8.25 8.82 26.79
C LEU A 323 8.93 7.49 26.39
N LEU A 324 8.18 6.50 25.96
CA LEU A 324 8.71 5.18 25.58
C LEU A 324 9.10 5.10 24.11
N VAL A 325 8.24 5.60 23.22
CA VAL A 325 8.41 5.43 21.76
C VAL A 325 9.45 6.40 21.20
N VAL A 326 9.47 7.65 21.66
CA VAL A 326 10.42 8.65 21.13
C VAL A 326 11.88 8.24 21.34
N PRO A 327 12.32 7.83 22.54
CA PRO A 327 13.69 7.35 22.75
C PRO A 327 14.01 6.08 21.95
N LEU A 328 13.04 5.15 21.83
CA LEU A 328 13.23 3.92 21.06
C LEU A 328 13.41 4.20 19.57
N VAL A 329 12.63 5.13 19.03
CA VAL A 329 12.74 5.59 17.64
C VAL A 329 14.09 6.27 17.42
N LEU A 330 14.48 7.20 18.30
CA LEU A 330 15.77 7.89 18.21
C LEU A 330 16.95 6.90 18.29
N ALA A 331 16.89 5.95 19.22
CA ALA A 331 17.90 4.89 19.33
C ALA A 331 17.95 4.01 18.08
N GLY A 332 16.78 3.62 17.54
CA GLY A 332 16.69 2.86 16.29
C GLY A 332 17.26 3.62 15.08
N LEU A 333 16.96 4.90 14.96
CA LEU A 333 17.51 5.77 13.93
C LEU A 333 19.04 5.92 14.07
N PHE A 334 19.53 6.13 15.28
CA PHE A 334 20.96 6.21 15.58
C PHE A 334 21.69 4.90 15.22
N PHE A 335 21.14 3.75 15.61
CA PHE A 335 21.69 2.44 15.28
C PHE A 335 21.72 2.16 13.76
N LEU A 336 20.67 2.56 13.05
CA LEU A 336 20.62 2.46 11.57
C LEU A 336 21.67 3.36 10.90
N GLN A 337 21.87 4.57 11.44
CA GLN A 337 22.88 5.49 10.95
C GLN A 337 24.29 4.90 11.12
N GLN A 338 24.60 4.35 12.30
CA GLN A 338 25.89 3.67 12.53
C GLN A 338 26.12 2.48 11.60
N LYS A 339 25.09 1.64 11.38
CA LYS A 339 25.22 0.44 10.55
C LYS A 339 25.39 0.74 9.06
N ARG A 340 24.93 1.90 8.59
CA ARG A 340 25.01 2.30 7.17
C ARG A 340 26.16 3.23 6.84
N ASN A 341 26.82 3.82 7.82
CA ASN A 341 27.80 4.91 7.67
C ASN A 341 27.30 6.10 6.80
N VAL A 342 25.98 6.26 6.68
CA VAL A 342 25.33 7.30 5.87
C VAL A 342 24.28 8.00 6.73
N GLY A 343 24.40 9.32 6.86
CA GLY A 343 23.43 10.14 7.61
C GLY A 343 22.04 10.17 6.96
N PHE A 344 21.02 10.50 7.73
CA PHE A 344 19.64 10.66 7.21
C PHE A 344 19.52 11.75 6.13
N PHE A 345 20.39 12.76 6.17
CA PHE A 345 20.46 13.88 5.25
C PHE A 345 21.78 13.90 4.47
N ASP A 346 22.45 12.77 4.39
CA ASP A 346 23.73 12.68 3.70
C ASP A 346 23.53 12.86 2.19
N GLN A 347 24.20 13.84 1.62
CA GLN A 347 24.21 14.12 0.19
C GLN A 347 24.89 13.01 -0.63
N THR A 348 25.62 12.10 0.02
CA THR A 348 26.23 10.93 -0.61
C THR A 348 25.25 9.75 -0.78
N ASP A 349 24.05 9.81 -0.17
CA ASP A 349 23.00 8.80 -0.39
C ASP A 349 22.45 8.92 -1.83
N ASN A 350 22.82 7.96 -2.67
CA ASN A 350 22.40 7.89 -4.07
C ASN A 350 20.87 8.07 -4.26
N SER A 351 20.08 7.64 -3.29
CA SER A 351 18.61 7.77 -3.32
C SER A 351 18.16 9.23 -3.10
N THR A 352 18.85 9.97 -2.24
CA THR A 352 18.53 11.38 -1.95
C THR A 352 18.95 12.27 -3.12
N THR A 353 20.17 12.09 -3.63
CA THR A 353 20.69 12.82 -4.79
C THR A 353 19.85 12.55 -6.03
N TRP A 354 19.46 11.30 -6.25
CA TRP A 354 18.56 10.94 -7.35
C TRP A 354 17.23 11.70 -7.29
N ARG A 355 16.58 11.74 -6.10
CA ARG A 355 15.31 12.47 -5.93
C ARG A 355 15.48 13.96 -6.16
N GLN A 356 16.52 14.59 -5.62
CA GLN A 356 16.76 16.02 -5.80
C GLN A 356 16.90 16.38 -7.27
N THR A 357 17.66 15.59 -8.04
CA THR A 357 17.83 15.81 -9.48
C THR A 357 16.49 15.66 -10.21
N VAL A 358 15.79 14.56 -10.00
CA VAL A 358 14.52 14.25 -10.70
C VAL A 358 13.40 15.23 -10.30
N TRP A 359 13.37 15.69 -9.05
CA TRP A 359 12.39 16.69 -8.61
C TRP A 359 12.65 18.06 -9.26
N ARG A 360 13.91 18.47 -9.35
CA ARG A 360 14.29 19.70 -10.04
C ARG A 360 13.88 19.64 -11.50
N GLU A 361 14.33 18.62 -12.22
CA GLU A 361 13.97 18.40 -13.62
C GLU A 361 12.46 18.33 -13.85
N GLY A 362 11.73 17.60 -12.98
CA GLY A 362 10.28 17.49 -13.06
C GLY A 362 9.57 18.82 -12.81
N PHE A 363 10.07 19.65 -11.88
CA PHE A 363 9.55 20.99 -11.66
C PHE A 363 9.85 21.92 -12.84
N ASP A 364 11.07 21.89 -13.36
CA ASP A 364 11.48 22.68 -14.53
C ASP A 364 10.61 22.31 -15.75
N LEU A 365 10.33 21.02 -15.96
CA LEU A 365 9.43 20.56 -17.00
C LEU A 365 8.00 21.05 -16.78
N LEU A 366 7.49 21.00 -15.53
CA LEU A 366 6.15 21.46 -15.18
C LEU A 366 5.93 22.93 -15.54
N VAL A 367 6.91 23.79 -15.22
CA VAL A 367 6.80 25.25 -15.46
C VAL A 367 7.23 25.67 -16.86
N SER A 368 7.82 24.77 -17.64
CA SER A 368 8.37 25.06 -18.97
C SER A 368 7.32 25.55 -20.00
N LYS A 369 6.07 25.09 -19.83
CA LYS A 369 4.95 25.45 -20.72
C LYS A 369 3.66 25.63 -19.93
N PRO A 370 2.81 26.65 -20.24
CA PRO A 370 1.51 26.84 -19.58
C PRO A 370 0.60 25.60 -19.66
N ARG A 371 0.69 24.86 -20.77
CA ARG A 371 -0.05 23.59 -20.96
C ARG A 371 0.27 22.58 -19.88
N HIS A 372 1.55 22.42 -19.47
CA HIS A 372 1.96 21.46 -18.44
C HIS A 372 1.36 21.83 -17.08
N LEU A 373 1.28 23.13 -16.77
CA LEU A 373 0.63 23.62 -15.55
C LEU A 373 -0.88 23.34 -15.55
N LEU A 374 -1.56 23.48 -16.69
CA LEU A 374 -3.03 23.40 -16.75
C LEU A 374 -3.53 21.95 -16.87
N VAL A 375 -2.97 21.18 -17.77
CA VAL A 375 -3.45 19.81 -18.08
C VAL A 375 -2.40 18.71 -17.89
N GLY A 376 -1.17 19.09 -17.59
CA GLY A 376 -0.04 18.17 -17.45
C GLY A 376 0.49 17.62 -18.77
N ILE A 377 1.39 16.65 -18.66
CA ILE A 377 1.99 15.96 -19.80
C ILE A 377 1.23 14.67 -20.18
N GLY A 378 0.30 14.22 -19.31
CA GLY A 378 -0.39 12.94 -19.42
C GLY A 378 0.26 11.82 -18.62
N MET A 379 -0.55 10.86 -18.18
CA MET A 379 -0.09 9.71 -17.40
C MET A 379 0.88 8.85 -18.21
N ASP A 380 2.01 8.49 -17.60
CA ASP A 380 3.07 7.66 -18.18
C ASP A 380 3.78 8.26 -19.44
N SER A 381 3.43 9.48 -19.91
CA SER A 381 4.07 10.12 -21.07
C SER A 381 5.58 10.36 -20.86
N MET A 382 6.01 10.48 -19.61
CA MET A 382 7.44 10.57 -19.25
C MET A 382 8.26 9.40 -19.81
N LYS A 383 7.68 8.19 -19.88
CA LYS A 383 8.38 6.99 -20.35
C LYS A 383 8.75 7.06 -21.84
N GLY A 384 7.91 7.73 -22.66
CA GLY A 384 8.18 7.94 -24.09
C GLY A 384 9.10 9.12 -24.37
N HIS A 385 8.93 10.23 -23.64
CA HIS A 385 9.52 11.53 -23.98
C HIS A 385 10.69 11.95 -23.07
N TRP A 386 11.15 11.11 -22.15
CA TRP A 386 12.20 11.45 -21.18
C TRP A 386 13.49 12.00 -21.84
N ARG A 387 13.85 11.48 -23.03
CA ARG A 387 15.04 11.96 -23.79
C ARG A 387 14.84 13.37 -24.34
N GLU A 388 13.67 13.61 -24.92
CA GLU A 388 13.30 14.92 -25.47
C GLU A 388 13.31 16.00 -24.38
N TRP A 389 12.90 15.63 -23.16
CA TRP A 389 12.83 16.53 -22.02
C TRP A 389 14.08 16.54 -21.14
N GLY A 390 15.15 15.84 -21.54
CA GLY A 390 16.41 15.80 -20.81
C GLY A 390 16.34 15.22 -19.41
N MET A 391 15.32 14.36 -19.14
CA MET A 391 15.05 13.84 -17.80
C MET A 391 16.06 12.77 -17.36
N PHE A 392 16.14 12.56 -16.03
CA PHE A 392 17.00 11.54 -15.40
C PHE A 392 18.48 11.75 -15.71
N ASP A 393 18.94 13.02 -15.60
CA ASP A 393 20.30 13.46 -15.97
C ASP A 393 20.66 12.96 -17.39
N ASN A 394 19.79 13.29 -18.35
CA ASN A 394 19.89 12.80 -19.74
C ASN A 394 20.01 11.29 -19.85
N GLY A 395 19.35 10.56 -18.93
CA GLY A 395 19.33 9.09 -18.90
C GLY A 395 20.51 8.43 -18.20
N ARG A 396 21.37 9.20 -17.51
CA ARG A 396 22.43 8.65 -16.65
C ARG A 396 21.85 8.05 -15.36
N LEU A 397 20.71 8.56 -14.89
CA LEU A 397 20.00 8.05 -13.73
C LEU A 397 18.95 7.00 -14.12
N PRO A 398 18.63 6.04 -13.22
CA PRO A 398 17.57 5.09 -13.44
C PRO A 398 16.23 5.78 -13.71
N ARG A 399 15.53 5.33 -14.76
CA ARG A 399 14.24 5.90 -15.16
C ARG A 399 13.11 5.40 -14.25
N GLY A 400 12.18 6.30 -13.91
CA GLY A 400 11.06 5.98 -13.04
C GLY A 400 10.01 7.09 -13.02
N HIS A 401 9.28 7.17 -11.93
CA HIS A 401 8.35 8.26 -11.60
C HIS A 401 9.02 9.26 -10.64
N MET A 402 8.36 10.40 -10.36
CA MET A 402 8.96 11.50 -9.55
C MET A 402 9.15 11.14 -8.06
N HIS A 403 8.74 9.98 -7.59
CA HIS A 403 8.76 9.63 -6.17
C HIS A 403 8.16 10.73 -5.25
N SER A 404 7.11 11.37 -5.70
CA SER A 404 6.31 12.34 -4.96
C SER A 404 4.92 12.42 -5.56
N ASN A 405 3.88 12.22 -4.76
CA ASN A 405 2.51 12.39 -5.24
C ASN A 405 2.27 13.81 -5.75
N LEU A 406 2.76 14.82 -5.03
CA LEU A 406 2.51 16.22 -5.39
C LEU A 406 3.08 16.53 -6.77
N LEU A 407 4.36 16.23 -6.99
CA LEU A 407 5.01 16.55 -8.26
C LEU A 407 4.52 15.65 -9.39
N GLN A 408 4.30 14.35 -9.12
CA GLN A 408 3.81 13.42 -10.15
C GLN A 408 2.39 13.78 -10.61
N LEU A 409 1.48 14.10 -9.67
CA LEU A 409 0.12 14.49 -10.02
C LEU A 409 0.08 15.83 -10.78
N ALA A 410 0.86 16.83 -10.32
CA ALA A 410 0.95 18.10 -11.03
C ALA A 410 1.50 17.92 -12.44
N LEU A 411 2.58 17.14 -12.58
CA LEU A 411 3.25 16.94 -13.86
C LEU A 411 2.38 16.12 -14.84
N GLU A 412 1.76 15.04 -14.38
CA GLU A 412 0.94 14.18 -15.25
C GLU A 412 -0.44 14.78 -15.56
N ARG A 413 -1.10 15.45 -14.59
CA ARG A 413 -2.53 15.83 -14.67
C ARG A 413 -2.79 17.32 -14.57
N GLY A 414 -1.72 18.12 -14.38
CA GLY A 414 -1.80 19.55 -14.18
C GLY A 414 -2.07 19.96 -12.73
N VAL A 415 -1.77 21.21 -12.42
CA VAL A 415 -1.95 21.82 -11.10
C VAL A 415 -3.44 21.84 -10.66
N PRO A 416 -4.43 22.07 -11.53
CA PRO A 416 -5.85 22.00 -11.14
C PRO A 416 -6.23 20.62 -10.59
N ALA A 417 -5.76 19.54 -11.21
CA ALA A 417 -6.02 18.18 -10.70
C ALA A 417 -5.33 17.93 -9.36
N LEU A 418 -4.11 18.41 -9.17
CA LEU A 418 -3.42 18.35 -7.88
C LEU A 418 -4.19 19.10 -6.79
N ILE A 419 -4.65 20.33 -7.06
CA ILE A 419 -5.45 21.12 -6.11
C ILE A 419 -6.73 20.37 -5.72
N LEU A 420 -7.43 19.81 -6.69
CA LEU A 420 -8.66 19.06 -6.42
C LEU A 420 -8.41 17.76 -5.63
N TRP A 421 -7.28 17.11 -5.84
CA TRP A 421 -6.84 15.98 -5.02
C TRP A 421 -6.54 16.40 -3.56
N LEU A 422 -5.89 17.55 -3.36
CA LEU A 422 -5.66 18.10 -2.01
C LEU A 422 -6.99 18.50 -1.34
N VAL A 423 -7.92 19.09 -2.09
CA VAL A 423 -9.30 19.38 -1.60
C VAL A 423 -10.00 18.09 -1.20
N LEU A 424 -9.90 17.02 -1.99
CA LEU A 424 -10.47 15.71 -1.66
C LEU A 424 -9.95 15.20 -0.31
N LEU A 425 -8.62 15.22 -0.11
CA LEU A 425 -8.01 14.80 1.16
C LEU A 425 -8.45 15.70 2.32
N GLY A 426 -8.53 17.01 2.11
CA GLY A 426 -9.01 17.98 3.10
C GLY A 426 -10.47 17.74 3.51
N LEU A 427 -11.36 17.56 2.54
CA LEU A 427 -12.76 17.22 2.80
C LEU A 427 -12.91 15.89 3.53
N TYR A 428 -12.11 14.90 3.15
CA TYR A 428 -12.11 13.61 3.81
C TYR A 428 -11.63 13.73 5.27
N ALA A 429 -10.55 14.49 5.52
CA ALA A 429 -10.09 14.79 6.88
C ALA A 429 -11.17 15.44 7.74
N VAL A 430 -11.83 16.48 7.22
CA VAL A 430 -12.91 17.19 7.93
C VAL A 430 -14.09 16.25 8.23
N MET A 431 -14.46 15.40 7.27
CA MET A 431 -15.51 14.41 7.47
C MET A 431 -15.15 13.43 8.59
N LEU A 432 -13.92 12.89 8.58
CA LEU A 432 -13.45 11.94 9.59
C LEU A 432 -13.36 12.58 10.99
N LEU A 433 -12.90 13.84 11.08
CA LEU A 433 -12.84 14.57 12.35
C LEU A 433 -14.25 14.79 12.93
N ARG A 434 -15.23 15.17 12.10
CA ARG A 434 -16.64 15.31 12.54
C ARG A 434 -17.18 13.97 13.01
N LEU A 435 -17.04 12.92 12.20
CA LEU A 435 -17.53 11.58 12.53
C LEU A 435 -16.87 11.01 13.82
N THR A 436 -15.61 11.34 14.09
CA THR A 436 -14.94 10.97 15.33
C THR A 436 -15.61 11.60 16.55
N ARG A 437 -16.07 12.87 16.46
CA ARG A 437 -16.79 13.58 17.52
C ARG A 437 -18.18 12.96 17.72
N ASP A 438 -18.94 12.77 16.64
CA ASP A 438 -20.29 12.21 16.69
C ASP A 438 -20.31 10.81 17.33
N LEU A 439 -19.30 9.98 17.02
CA LEU A 439 -19.15 8.65 17.60
C LEU A 439 -18.65 8.66 19.05
N ARG A 440 -17.98 9.70 19.51
CA ARG A 440 -17.56 9.87 20.91
C ARG A 440 -18.77 10.12 21.79
N ASP A 441 -19.61 11.07 21.41
CA ASP A 441 -20.79 11.48 22.18
C ASP A 441 -21.83 10.36 22.29
N SER A 442 -21.94 9.51 21.25
CA SER A 442 -22.84 8.36 21.25
C SER A 442 -22.35 7.15 22.09
N ASN A 443 -21.05 7.06 22.39
CA ASN A 443 -20.49 5.96 23.20
C ASN A 443 -20.61 6.21 24.71
N ASP A 444 -20.61 7.46 25.16
CA ASP A 444 -20.74 7.81 26.59
C ASP A 444 -22.12 7.41 27.17
N SER A 445 -23.11 7.15 26.30
CA SER A 445 -24.48 6.86 26.70
C SER A 445 -24.87 5.38 26.74
N ARG A 446 -23.98 4.43 26.39
CA ARG A 446 -24.30 2.98 26.35
C ARG A 446 -23.13 2.10 26.75
N GLY A 447 -23.28 1.31 27.81
CA GLY A 447 -22.31 0.32 28.28
C GLY A 447 -21.91 -0.65 27.15
N SER A 448 -20.63 -0.64 26.76
CA SER A 448 -20.15 -1.23 25.51
C SER A 448 -19.14 -2.35 25.74
N GLU A 449 -19.51 -3.37 26.52
CA GLU A 449 -18.68 -4.57 26.70
C GLU A 449 -18.83 -5.64 25.59
N GLN A 450 -19.62 -5.35 24.55
CA GLN A 450 -19.81 -6.31 23.45
C GLN A 450 -18.55 -6.43 22.57
N PRO A 451 -18.10 -7.65 22.20
CA PRO A 451 -16.92 -7.88 21.36
C PRO A 451 -16.93 -7.10 20.04
N LEU A 452 -18.09 -6.96 19.40
CA LEU A 452 -18.31 -6.16 18.18
C LEU A 452 -19.04 -4.85 18.49
N GLY A 453 -18.65 -4.16 19.56
CA GLY A 453 -19.30 -2.95 20.05
C GLY A 453 -19.04 -1.70 19.22
N PRO A 454 -19.67 -0.57 19.59
CA PRO A 454 -19.52 0.72 18.90
C PRO A 454 -18.10 1.28 18.88
N TRP A 455 -17.22 0.83 19.79
CA TRP A 455 -15.81 1.20 19.84
C TRP A 455 -15.06 0.91 18.53
N ILE A 456 -15.46 -0.17 17.80
CA ILE A 456 -14.86 -0.51 16.51
C ILE A 456 -15.13 0.59 15.48
N ASP A 457 -16.34 1.15 15.45
CA ASP A 457 -16.71 2.22 14.53
C ASP A 457 -15.77 3.42 14.73
N ARG A 458 -15.55 3.82 16.00
CA ARG A 458 -14.61 4.90 16.35
C ARG A 458 -13.18 4.52 15.98
N GLY A 459 -12.77 3.28 16.22
CA GLY A 459 -11.45 2.77 15.86
C GLY A 459 -11.18 2.81 14.35
N ILE A 460 -12.18 2.45 13.53
CA ILE A 460 -12.09 2.52 12.06
C ILE A 460 -11.90 3.98 11.62
N VAL A 461 -12.66 4.92 12.18
CA VAL A 461 -12.55 6.34 11.81
C VAL A 461 -11.22 6.95 12.21
N LEU A 462 -10.74 6.67 13.43
CA LEU A 462 -9.42 7.10 13.89
C LEU A 462 -8.30 6.51 13.03
N GLY A 463 -8.40 5.21 12.72
CA GLY A 463 -7.45 4.51 11.87
C GLY A 463 -7.43 5.05 10.44
N ALA A 464 -8.61 5.35 9.88
CA ALA A 464 -8.73 5.95 8.54
C ALA A 464 -8.11 7.35 8.50
N LEU A 465 -8.34 8.18 9.53
CA LEU A 465 -7.75 9.52 9.62
C LEU A 465 -6.23 9.46 9.75
N GLY A 466 -5.71 8.66 10.67
CA GLY A 466 -4.27 8.48 10.80
C GLY A 466 -3.65 7.86 9.56
N GLY A 467 -4.30 6.83 8.97
CA GLY A 467 -3.86 6.19 7.75
C GLY A 467 -3.77 7.16 6.56
N MET A 468 -4.77 8.02 6.38
CA MET A 468 -4.78 9.07 5.35
C MET A 468 -3.62 10.06 5.54
N ILE A 469 -3.39 10.51 6.77
CA ILE A 469 -2.30 11.45 7.05
C ILE A 469 -0.94 10.80 6.81
N GLY A 470 -0.76 9.54 7.21
CA GLY A 470 0.45 8.79 6.91
C GLY A 470 0.63 8.53 5.42
N PHE A 471 -0.43 8.18 4.70
CA PHE A 471 -0.44 8.02 3.24
C PHE A 471 -0.01 9.33 2.54
N PHE A 472 -0.52 10.46 2.99
CA PHE A 472 -0.09 11.76 2.48
C PHE A 472 1.38 12.04 2.80
N ALA A 473 1.83 11.77 4.04
CA ALA A 473 3.20 12.01 4.47
C ALA A 473 4.22 11.15 3.70
N SER A 474 3.96 9.84 3.52
CA SER A 474 4.81 8.98 2.69
C SER A 474 4.76 9.38 1.23
N GLY A 475 3.61 9.85 0.75
CA GLY A 475 3.41 10.34 -0.60
C GLY A 475 4.17 11.60 -0.98
N LEU A 476 4.77 12.31 -0.01
CA LEU A 476 5.68 13.42 -0.29
C LEU A 476 7.00 12.94 -0.93
N VAL A 477 7.43 11.72 -0.60
CA VAL A 477 8.71 11.13 -1.05
C VAL A 477 8.54 9.79 -1.79
N HIS A 478 7.29 9.35 -1.99
CA HIS A 478 6.91 8.20 -2.81
C HIS A 478 5.73 8.55 -3.72
N TYR A 479 5.52 7.80 -4.79
CA TYR A 479 4.33 7.93 -5.64
C TYR A 479 3.34 6.80 -5.33
N ASN A 480 2.86 6.74 -4.09
CA ASN A 480 1.95 5.71 -3.60
C ASN A 480 0.53 5.81 -4.21
N TRP A 481 0.15 6.99 -4.75
CA TRP A 481 -1.08 7.16 -5.53
C TRP A 481 -1.05 6.42 -6.87
N GLY A 482 0.12 6.07 -7.37
CA GLY A 482 0.31 5.26 -8.58
C GLY A 482 0.24 3.75 -8.34
N ASP A 483 0.39 3.30 -7.10
CA ASP A 483 0.39 1.89 -6.73
C ASP A 483 -1.03 1.40 -6.49
N SER A 484 -1.57 0.62 -7.42
CA SER A 484 -2.97 0.15 -7.39
C SER A 484 -3.33 -0.56 -6.09
N GLU A 485 -2.44 -1.41 -5.57
CA GLU A 485 -2.63 -2.13 -4.31
C GLU A 485 -2.79 -1.21 -3.10
N VAL A 486 -2.02 -0.13 -3.05
CA VAL A 486 -2.08 0.85 -1.96
C VAL A 486 -3.36 1.68 -2.06
N VAL A 487 -3.66 2.16 -3.26
CA VAL A 487 -4.84 3.00 -3.53
C VAL A 487 -6.14 2.23 -3.33
N MET A 488 -6.18 0.93 -3.67
CA MET A 488 -7.37 0.09 -3.42
C MET A 488 -7.67 -0.02 -1.93
N VAL A 489 -6.65 -0.21 -1.07
CA VAL A 489 -6.84 -0.23 0.40
C VAL A 489 -7.24 1.15 0.92
N PHE A 490 -6.66 2.23 0.38
CA PHE A 490 -7.05 3.60 0.72
C PHE A 490 -8.51 3.89 0.40
N TYR A 491 -8.96 3.56 -0.82
CA TYR A 491 -10.37 3.72 -1.24
C TYR A 491 -11.33 2.80 -0.48
N PHE A 492 -10.88 1.58 -0.13
CA PHE A 492 -11.63 0.70 0.76
C PHE A 492 -11.90 1.38 2.11
N MET A 493 -10.88 1.94 2.76
CA MET A 493 -11.03 2.65 4.03
C MET A 493 -11.95 3.88 3.89
N MET A 494 -11.83 4.62 2.80
CA MET A 494 -12.71 5.76 2.48
C MET A 494 -14.16 5.28 2.31
N GLY A 495 -14.40 4.21 1.57
CA GLY A 495 -15.72 3.61 1.38
C GLY A 495 -16.36 3.11 2.67
N LEU A 496 -15.57 2.45 3.54
CA LEU A 496 -16.05 1.99 4.87
C LEU A 496 -16.49 3.17 5.75
N THR A 497 -15.70 4.24 5.79
CA THR A 497 -16.01 5.41 6.63
C THR A 497 -17.20 6.23 6.09
N LEU A 498 -17.37 6.29 4.77
CA LEU A 498 -18.56 6.87 4.16
C LEU A 498 -19.82 6.04 4.42
N ALA A 499 -19.73 4.70 4.32
CA ALA A 499 -20.83 3.82 4.70
C ALA A 499 -21.21 4.01 6.17
N LEU A 500 -20.20 4.12 7.05
CA LEU A 500 -20.43 4.35 8.48
C LEU A 500 -21.10 5.70 8.72
N LYS A 501 -20.64 6.79 8.08
CA LYS A 501 -21.25 8.10 8.15
C LYS A 501 -22.70 8.04 7.71
N ARG A 502 -23.02 7.48 6.55
CA ARG A 502 -24.39 7.28 6.05
C ARG A 502 -25.28 6.58 7.07
N LEU A 503 -24.78 5.48 7.68
CA LEU A 503 -25.52 4.69 8.67
C LEU A 503 -25.71 5.44 10.01
N VAL A 504 -24.84 6.37 10.35
CA VAL A 504 -25.02 7.29 11.48
C VAL A 504 -26.09 8.30 11.18
N ASP A 505 -25.99 9.00 10.02
CA ASP A 505 -26.94 10.05 9.60
C ASP A 505 -28.38 9.51 9.48
N LEU A 506 -28.56 8.33 8.88
CA LEU A 506 -29.88 7.68 8.77
C LEU A 506 -30.51 7.34 10.12
N ARG A 507 -29.72 7.12 11.15
CA ARG A 507 -30.23 6.87 12.50
C ARG A 507 -30.65 8.16 13.18
N THR A 508 -29.86 9.23 13.07
CA THR A 508 -30.20 10.54 13.66
C THR A 508 -31.43 11.16 13.00
N ALA A 509 -31.67 10.89 11.71
CA ALA A 509 -32.89 11.36 11.02
C ALA A 509 -34.19 10.60 11.44
N LYS A 510 -34.09 9.47 12.15
CA LYS A 510 -35.24 8.67 12.64
C LYS A 510 -35.55 8.88 14.12
N THR A 511 -34.65 9.52 14.85
CA THR A 511 -34.83 9.95 16.26
C THR A 511 -35.28 11.39 16.31
#